data_a08ff0a966e4cdd31637d8da3191bb30
#
_entry.id   a08ff0a966e4cdd31637d8da3191bb30
#
_cell.length_a   1.000
_cell.length_b   1.000
_cell.length_c   1.000
_cell.angle_alpha   90.00
_cell.angle_beta   90.00
_cell.angle_gamma   90.00
#
_symmetry.space_group_name_H-M   'P 1'
#
loop_
_entity.id
_entity.type
_entity.pdbx_description
1 polymer ?
#
loop_
_entity_poly.entity_id
_entity_poly.type
_entity_poly.pdbx_seq_one_letter_code
_entity_poly.pdbx_strand_id
1 'polypeptide(L)'
;MSDRFERLSDRRRIAIVPVRGVIGGAVRTDDLLRTLGAARRNPRFKAVLLEIDSPGGAATASEMLYVAVKRLAAVKPVVAWIRGTGASGAYFLACGATRILSFPSAIVGSIGVISVRPVAVDALQRLGARINVTKTGQFKDLGAPWREPTEADEAKERELVDAIFRRFVSAVRMARGLDDNGIARVTTGEVWLGGQAVDLKLVDGISEHEEAALEVVQDLAGLPHHHTVRLGQRRTLLQRFGVPGAGMGPPSERWVAELEGWMRAPRARM
;
A
#
# COMPACT_ATOMS: atom_id res chain seq x y z
N MET A 1 -4.84 36.99 30.88
CA MET A 1 -5.62 35.79 31.23
C MET A 1 -6.36 35.18 30.03
N SER A 2 -6.69 35.99 29.01
CA SER A 2 -7.33 35.59 27.75
C SER A 2 -6.49 34.64 26.89
N ASP A 3 -5.19 34.91 26.76
CA ASP A 3 -4.26 34.19 25.88
C ASP A 3 -3.97 32.71 26.28
N ARG A 4 -4.18 32.37 27.54
CA ARG A 4 -4.01 31.01 28.06
C ARG A 4 -5.24 30.13 27.82
N PHE A 5 -6.43 30.74 27.73
CA PHE A 5 -7.67 30.06 27.40
C PHE A 5 -7.81 29.82 25.90
N GLU A 6 -7.32 30.73 25.03
CA GLU A 6 -7.27 30.54 23.59
C GLU A 6 -6.31 29.39 23.20
N ARG A 7 -5.16 29.27 23.84
CA ARG A 7 -4.21 28.15 23.64
C ARG A 7 -4.76 26.77 24.10
N LEU A 8 -5.72 26.74 25.02
CA LEU A 8 -6.39 25.52 25.43
C LEU A 8 -7.58 25.14 24.54
N SER A 9 -8.11 26.07 23.75
CA SER A 9 -9.28 25.85 22.89
C SER A 9 -8.93 25.39 21.49
N ASP A 10 -7.73 25.70 20.96
CA ASP A 10 -7.33 25.27 19.63
C ASP A 10 -6.70 23.86 19.67
N ARG A 11 -7.57 22.86 19.87
CA ARG A 11 -7.22 21.45 19.86
C ARG A 11 -7.24 20.85 18.43
N ARG A 12 -7.13 21.68 17.40
CA ARG A 12 -7.06 21.23 16.01
C ARG A 12 -5.74 20.53 15.77
N ARG A 13 -5.78 19.31 15.23
CA ARG A 13 -4.61 18.43 15.10
C ARG A 13 -4.55 17.82 13.71
N ILE A 14 -3.34 17.57 13.27
CA ILE A 14 -3.05 16.71 12.12
C ILE A 14 -2.78 15.31 12.64
N ALA A 15 -3.50 14.31 12.12
CA ALA A 15 -3.21 12.93 12.40
C ALA A 15 -2.13 12.42 11.46
N ILE A 16 -1.04 11.86 11.99
CA ILE A 16 -0.02 11.16 11.21
C ILE A 16 -0.34 9.67 11.28
N VAL A 17 -0.55 9.06 10.13
CA VAL A 17 -0.89 7.64 10.00
C VAL A 17 0.22 6.92 9.24
N PRO A 18 1.05 6.11 9.91
CA PRO A 18 2.11 5.37 9.24
C PRO A 18 1.55 4.16 8.48
N VAL A 19 2.07 3.97 7.25
CA VAL A 19 1.81 2.81 6.38
C VAL A 19 3.18 2.21 6.05
N ARG A 20 3.66 1.26 6.85
CA ARG A 20 5.01 0.71 6.75
C ARG A 20 5.02 -0.80 6.58
N GLY A 21 5.69 -1.27 5.52
CA GLY A 21 5.80 -2.70 5.19
C GLY A 21 4.69 -3.20 4.26
N VAL A 22 4.60 -4.51 4.09
CA VAL A 22 3.69 -5.17 3.12
C VAL A 22 2.22 -5.04 3.54
N ILE A 23 1.37 -4.59 2.63
CA ILE A 23 -0.08 -4.48 2.83
C ILE A 23 -0.72 -5.87 2.84
N GLY A 24 -1.49 -6.17 3.88
CA GLY A 24 -2.01 -7.51 4.17
C GLY A 24 -1.07 -8.34 5.04
N GLY A 25 0.18 -7.91 5.21
CA GLY A 25 1.17 -8.50 6.11
C GLY A 25 1.45 -7.58 7.31
N ALA A 26 2.62 -6.93 7.31
CA ALA A 26 3.01 -5.99 8.38
C ALA A 26 2.01 -4.82 8.52
N VAL A 27 1.46 -4.34 7.40
CA VAL A 27 0.32 -3.41 7.39
C VAL A 27 -0.98 -4.23 7.49
N ARG A 28 -1.47 -4.41 8.72
CA ARG A 28 -2.75 -5.10 8.94
C ARG A 28 -3.90 -4.25 8.43
N THR A 29 -4.58 -4.74 7.42
CA THR A 29 -5.65 -4.01 6.71
C THR A 29 -6.73 -3.49 7.64
N ASP A 30 -7.25 -4.35 8.54
CA ASP A 30 -8.33 -3.98 9.46
C ASP A 30 -7.90 -2.93 10.49
N ASP A 31 -6.64 -2.98 10.95
CA ASP A 31 -6.11 -2.00 11.90
C ASP A 31 -5.99 -0.63 11.23
N LEU A 32 -5.48 -0.59 9.99
CA LEU A 32 -5.36 0.64 9.24
C LEU A 32 -6.74 1.21 8.85
N LEU A 33 -7.70 0.36 8.45
CA LEU A 33 -9.09 0.78 8.19
C LEU A 33 -9.74 1.39 9.44
N ARG A 34 -9.54 0.77 10.62
CA ARG A 34 -10.03 1.32 11.90
C ARG A 34 -9.39 2.67 12.20
N THR A 35 -8.07 2.81 11.96
CA THR A 35 -7.33 4.05 12.19
C THR A 35 -7.81 5.17 11.28
N LEU A 36 -7.95 4.91 9.97
CA LEU A 36 -8.49 5.88 9.00
C LEU A 36 -9.93 6.26 9.33
N GLY A 37 -10.75 5.28 9.72
CA GLY A 37 -12.11 5.51 10.17
C GLY A 37 -12.19 6.38 11.44
N ALA A 38 -11.31 6.16 12.41
CA ALA A 38 -11.21 6.97 13.62
C ALA A 38 -10.75 8.40 13.30
N ALA A 39 -9.73 8.55 12.43
CA ALA A 39 -9.27 9.87 11.96
C ALA A 39 -10.40 10.63 11.26
N ARG A 40 -11.20 9.94 10.43
CA ARG A 40 -12.34 10.55 9.72
C ARG A 40 -13.42 11.07 10.68
N ARG A 41 -13.80 10.27 11.68
CA ARG A 41 -14.89 10.61 12.60
C ARG A 41 -14.50 11.61 13.70
N ASN A 42 -13.23 11.68 14.08
CA ASN A 42 -12.80 12.55 15.17
C ASN A 42 -12.70 14.02 14.71
N PRO A 43 -13.53 14.93 15.21
CA PRO A 43 -13.55 16.34 14.77
C PRO A 43 -12.30 17.12 15.17
N ARG A 44 -11.48 16.60 16.09
CA ARG A 44 -10.19 17.21 16.49
C ARG A 44 -9.13 17.07 15.40
N PHE A 45 -9.18 16.02 14.59
CA PHE A 45 -8.31 15.90 13.43
C PHE A 45 -8.89 16.68 12.25
N LYS A 46 -8.17 17.70 11.81
CA LYS A 46 -8.58 18.57 10.71
C LYS A 46 -8.00 18.12 9.38
N ALA A 47 -6.88 17.41 9.43
CA ALA A 47 -6.22 16.83 8.27
C ALA A 47 -5.44 15.58 8.66
N VAL A 48 -4.95 14.85 7.66
CA VAL A 48 -4.20 13.62 7.84
C VAL A 48 -2.95 13.61 6.95
N LEU A 49 -1.81 13.24 7.53
CA LEU A 49 -0.60 12.86 6.82
C LEU A 49 -0.50 11.34 6.82
N LEU A 50 -0.54 10.71 5.64
CA LEU A 50 -0.20 9.29 5.47
C LEU A 50 1.30 9.21 5.22
N GLU A 51 2.06 8.68 6.17
CA GLU A 51 3.49 8.45 6.05
C GLU A 51 3.72 7.07 5.44
N ILE A 52 4.10 7.02 4.16
CA ILE A 52 4.15 5.78 3.38
C ILE A 52 5.60 5.31 3.20
N ASP A 53 5.84 4.05 3.57
CA ASP A 53 7.04 3.28 3.28
C ASP A 53 6.67 1.81 3.12
N SER A 54 6.15 1.48 1.93
CA SER A 54 5.55 0.18 1.66
C SER A 54 5.73 -0.22 0.18
N PRO A 55 6.12 -1.47 -0.09
CA PRO A 55 6.20 -2.00 -1.45
C PRO A 55 4.82 -2.33 -2.05
N GLY A 56 3.74 -2.15 -1.29
CA GLY A 56 2.41 -2.62 -1.65
C GLY A 56 2.06 -3.93 -0.97
N GLY A 57 1.33 -4.80 -1.65
CA GLY A 57 0.92 -6.10 -1.12
C GLY A 57 -0.39 -6.61 -1.71
N ALA A 58 -1.23 -7.26 -0.90
CA ALA A 58 -2.47 -7.90 -1.35
C ALA A 58 -3.40 -6.92 -2.07
N ALA A 59 -3.83 -7.26 -3.27
CA ALA A 59 -4.60 -6.39 -4.16
C ALA A 59 -5.91 -5.89 -3.54
N THR A 60 -6.72 -6.81 -3.00
CA THR A 60 -7.99 -6.46 -2.36
C THR A 60 -7.78 -5.56 -1.14
N ALA A 61 -6.77 -5.84 -0.30
CA ALA A 61 -6.44 -5.01 0.85
C ALA A 61 -6.05 -3.59 0.43
N SER A 62 -5.24 -3.47 -0.62
CA SER A 62 -4.83 -2.18 -1.19
C SER A 62 -6.00 -1.37 -1.72
N GLU A 63 -6.94 -2.02 -2.41
CA GLU A 63 -8.17 -1.37 -2.89
C GLU A 63 -9.08 -0.93 -1.74
N MET A 64 -9.26 -1.76 -0.71
CA MET A 64 -10.04 -1.38 0.50
C MET A 64 -9.44 -0.14 1.17
N LEU A 65 -8.12 -0.07 1.26
CA LEU A 65 -7.42 1.08 1.82
C LEU A 65 -7.53 2.33 0.93
N TYR A 66 -7.41 2.17 -0.40
CA TYR A 66 -7.69 3.26 -1.35
C TYR A 66 -9.07 3.87 -1.13
N VAL A 67 -10.11 3.03 -1.06
CA VAL A 67 -11.48 3.49 -0.81
C VAL A 67 -11.61 4.20 0.53
N ALA A 68 -10.94 3.69 1.58
CA ALA A 68 -10.96 4.32 2.90
C ALA A 68 -10.25 5.69 2.90
N VAL A 69 -9.10 5.81 2.24
CA VAL A 69 -8.37 7.08 2.07
C VAL A 69 -9.22 8.08 1.28
N LYS A 70 -9.80 7.66 0.16
CA LYS A 70 -10.68 8.50 -0.68
C LYS A 70 -11.89 9.02 0.11
N ARG A 71 -12.53 8.17 0.93
CA ARG A 71 -13.64 8.58 1.81
C ARG A 71 -13.18 9.55 2.92
N LEU A 72 -11.96 9.44 3.38
CA LEU A 72 -11.36 10.37 4.33
C LEU A 72 -11.06 11.71 3.63
N ALA A 73 -10.45 11.67 2.45
CA ALA A 73 -10.11 12.85 1.65
C ALA A 73 -11.33 13.68 1.22
N ALA A 74 -12.50 13.04 1.09
CA ALA A 74 -13.75 13.73 0.81
C ALA A 74 -14.24 14.66 1.94
N VAL A 75 -13.74 14.52 3.16
CA VAL A 75 -14.18 15.31 4.33
C VAL A 75 -13.07 16.06 5.05
N LYS A 76 -11.80 15.69 4.81
CA LYS A 76 -10.61 16.31 5.41
C LYS A 76 -9.44 16.22 4.43
N PRO A 77 -8.58 17.23 4.32
CA PRO A 77 -7.36 17.12 3.53
C PRO A 77 -6.52 15.92 3.98
N VAL A 78 -6.07 15.13 3.00
CA VAL A 78 -5.17 14.00 3.20
C VAL A 78 -3.97 14.19 2.29
N VAL A 79 -2.78 14.24 2.85
CA VAL A 79 -1.52 14.20 2.10
C VAL A 79 -0.89 12.83 2.29
N ALA A 80 -0.58 12.16 1.19
CA ALA A 80 0.24 10.96 1.19
C ALA A 80 1.69 11.38 0.96
N TRP A 81 2.57 11.14 1.93
CA TRP A 81 4.00 11.41 1.82
C TRP A 81 4.76 10.08 1.72
N ILE A 82 5.32 9.83 0.55
CA ILE A 82 6.14 8.66 0.27
C ILE A 82 7.59 8.97 0.68
N ARG A 83 7.98 8.47 1.85
CA ARG A 83 9.30 8.74 2.44
C ARG A 83 10.40 7.79 1.98
N GLY A 84 10.03 6.55 1.62
CA GLY A 84 10.96 5.51 1.17
C GLY A 84 10.42 4.79 -0.04
N THR A 85 9.44 3.92 0.16
CA THR A 85 8.77 3.19 -0.94
C THR A 85 7.28 3.47 -0.90
N GLY A 86 6.72 3.79 -2.05
CA GLY A 86 5.28 3.90 -2.30
C GLY A 86 4.95 3.22 -3.62
N ALA A 87 5.11 1.90 -3.66
CA ALA A 87 4.99 1.12 -4.88
C ALA A 87 3.73 0.23 -4.88
N SER A 88 3.25 -0.14 -6.09
CA SER A 88 2.14 -1.07 -6.28
C SER A 88 0.91 -0.69 -5.41
N GLY A 89 0.41 -1.61 -4.58
CA GLY A 89 -0.73 -1.36 -3.69
C GLY A 89 -0.58 -0.15 -2.76
N ALA A 90 0.66 0.25 -2.40
CA ALA A 90 0.91 1.44 -1.60
C ALA A 90 0.71 2.72 -2.41
N TYR A 91 1.07 2.70 -3.69
CA TYR A 91 0.76 3.80 -4.61
C TYR A 91 -0.75 3.85 -4.91
N PHE A 92 -1.39 2.66 -5.03
CA PHE A 92 -2.84 2.58 -5.20
C PHE A 92 -3.58 3.28 -4.05
N LEU A 93 -3.23 2.98 -2.79
CA LEU A 93 -3.87 3.66 -1.66
C LEU A 93 -3.55 5.16 -1.63
N ALA A 94 -2.32 5.58 -2.03
CA ALA A 94 -1.93 6.98 -2.10
C ALA A 94 -2.77 7.78 -3.09
N CYS A 95 -3.21 7.15 -4.20
CA CYS A 95 -4.14 7.75 -5.17
C CYS A 95 -5.50 8.16 -4.55
N GLY A 96 -5.82 7.71 -3.35
CA GLY A 96 -6.99 8.16 -2.61
C GLY A 96 -6.82 9.49 -1.88
N ALA A 97 -5.59 10.00 -1.76
CA ALA A 97 -5.27 11.23 -1.05
C ALA A 97 -5.60 12.50 -1.86
N THR A 98 -5.63 13.65 -1.18
CA THR A 98 -5.79 14.97 -1.79
C THR A 98 -4.53 15.39 -2.54
N ARG A 99 -3.35 15.06 -2.00
CA ARG A 99 -2.03 15.31 -2.57
C ARG A 99 -1.12 14.13 -2.29
N ILE A 100 -0.18 13.90 -3.21
CA ILE A 100 0.88 12.89 -3.06
C ILE A 100 2.21 13.62 -3.13
N LEU A 101 3.00 13.52 -2.08
CA LEU A 101 4.36 14.04 -2.01
C LEU A 101 5.35 12.88 -1.93
N SER A 102 6.58 13.10 -2.38
CA SER A 102 7.61 12.08 -2.36
C SER A 102 8.94 12.64 -1.86
N PHE A 103 9.70 11.84 -1.14
CA PHE A 103 11.12 12.11 -0.93
C PHE A 103 11.85 11.96 -2.28
N PRO A 104 12.91 12.76 -2.58
CA PRO A 104 13.56 12.77 -3.89
C PRO A 104 13.99 11.40 -4.41
N SER A 105 14.58 10.57 -3.55
CA SER A 105 15.05 9.22 -3.88
C SER A 105 14.08 8.10 -3.48
N ALA A 106 12.85 8.42 -3.09
CA ALA A 106 11.83 7.41 -2.81
C ALA A 106 11.45 6.66 -4.08
N ILE A 107 11.08 5.39 -3.93
CA ILE A 107 10.62 4.53 -5.03
C ILE A 107 9.11 4.67 -5.16
N VAL A 108 8.65 5.09 -6.35
CA VAL A 108 7.24 5.35 -6.64
C VAL A 108 6.81 4.56 -7.87
N GLY A 109 5.57 4.12 -7.94
CA GLY A 109 5.03 3.47 -9.12
C GLY A 109 4.76 1.98 -8.96
N SER A 110 5.39 1.12 -9.75
CA SER A 110 5.03 -0.31 -9.83
C SER A 110 3.53 -0.49 -10.05
N ILE A 111 2.96 0.30 -10.99
CA ILE A 111 1.53 0.27 -11.31
C ILE A 111 1.30 -0.96 -12.19
N GLY A 112 0.92 -2.05 -11.53
CA GLY A 112 0.74 -3.35 -12.15
C GLY A 112 0.16 -4.36 -11.16
N VAL A 113 -0.20 -5.52 -11.67
CA VAL A 113 -0.70 -6.67 -10.90
C VAL A 113 0.04 -7.91 -11.34
N ILE A 114 0.51 -8.68 -10.38
CA ILE A 114 1.13 -9.98 -10.64
C ILE A 114 0.35 -11.08 -9.91
N SER A 115 0.26 -12.25 -10.54
CA SER A 115 -0.11 -13.50 -9.90
C SER A 115 1.11 -14.41 -9.94
N VAL A 116 1.49 -14.95 -8.79
CA VAL A 116 2.63 -15.86 -8.67
C VAL A 116 2.15 -17.13 -8.00
N ARG A 117 2.39 -18.26 -8.66
CA ARG A 117 2.06 -19.58 -8.11
C ARG A 117 3.21 -20.56 -8.38
N PRO A 118 3.57 -21.40 -7.41
CA PRO A 118 4.50 -22.50 -7.67
C PRO A 118 3.80 -23.60 -8.45
N VAL A 119 4.56 -24.28 -9.36
CA VAL A 119 4.20 -25.55 -9.96
C VAL A 119 5.19 -26.56 -9.43
N ALA A 120 4.75 -27.59 -8.75
CA ALA A 120 5.60 -28.54 -8.02
C ALA A 120 5.43 -29.99 -8.51
N VAL A 121 4.91 -30.19 -9.70
CA VAL A 121 4.58 -31.53 -10.25
C VAL A 121 5.80 -32.44 -10.26
N ASP A 122 6.91 -31.99 -10.84
CA ASP A 122 8.16 -32.75 -10.92
C ASP A 122 8.76 -33.06 -9.54
N ALA A 123 8.69 -32.11 -8.61
CA ALA A 123 9.17 -32.31 -7.25
C ALA A 123 8.34 -33.39 -6.52
N LEU A 124 7.02 -33.36 -6.66
CA LEU A 124 6.14 -34.36 -6.09
C LEU A 124 6.39 -35.75 -6.68
N GLN A 125 6.59 -35.85 -7.99
CA GLN A 125 6.93 -37.13 -8.67
C GLN A 125 8.24 -37.68 -8.15
N ARG A 126 9.30 -36.88 -8.02
CA ARG A 126 10.60 -37.32 -7.47
C ARG A 126 10.53 -37.81 -6.02
N LEU A 127 9.59 -37.25 -5.25
CA LEU A 127 9.32 -37.67 -3.87
C LEU A 127 8.38 -38.90 -3.79
N GLY A 128 7.89 -39.42 -4.93
CA GLY A 128 6.92 -40.51 -4.96
C GLY A 128 5.54 -40.12 -4.41
N ALA A 129 5.27 -38.81 -4.26
CA ALA A 129 4.00 -38.33 -3.74
C ALA A 129 2.93 -38.34 -4.86
N ARG A 130 1.76 -38.89 -4.55
CA ARG A 130 0.57 -38.87 -5.43
C ARG A 130 -0.51 -38.04 -4.79
N ILE A 131 -1.01 -37.04 -5.51
CA ILE A 131 -2.12 -36.20 -5.07
C ILE A 131 -3.39 -36.64 -5.83
N ASN A 132 -4.37 -37.13 -5.09
CA ASN A 132 -5.67 -37.48 -5.65
C ASN A 132 -6.67 -36.35 -5.33
N VAL A 133 -7.27 -35.74 -6.35
CA VAL A 133 -8.17 -34.60 -6.22
C VAL A 133 -9.54 -34.96 -6.74
N THR A 134 -10.56 -34.85 -5.87
CA THR A 134 -11.98 -34.89 -6.26
C THR A 134 -12.52 -33.47 -6.15
N LYS A 135 -13.04 -32.91 -7.24
CA LYS A 135 -13.52 -31.53 -7.30
C LYS A 135 -14.86 -31.41 -8.00
N THR A 136 -15.62 -30.39 -7.63
CA THR A 136 -16.98 -30.14 -8.17
C THR A 136 -17.00 -29.21 -9.38
N GLY A 137 -15.91 -28.55 -9.71
CA GLY A 137 -15.85 -27.59 -10.83
C GLY A 137 -14.47 -27.51 -11.44
N GLN A 138 -14.41 -27.13 -12.71
CA GLN A 138 -13.18 -27.08 -13.50
C GLN A 138 -12.08 -26.24 -12.81
N PHE A 139 -12.42 -25.06 -12.30
CA PHE A 139 -11.48 -24.10 -11.72
C PHE A 139 -11.35 -24.20 -10.18
N LYS A 140 -11.90 -25.25 -9.54
CA LYS A 140 -11.85 -25.33 -8.07
C LYS A 140 -10.45 -25.48 -7.50
N ASP A 141 -9.55 -26.01 -8.29
CA ASP A 141 -8.12 -26.15 -8.02
C ASP A 141 -7.24 -25.23 -8.89
N LEU A 142 -7.79 -24.08 -9.30
CA LEU A 142 -7.03 -23.05 -9.99
C LEU A 142 -5.85 -22.60 -9.12
N GLY A 143 -4.63 -22.62 -9.69
CA GLY A 143 -3.39 -22.28 -8.97
C GLY A 143 -2.84 -23.38 -8.08
N ALA A 144 -3.40 -24.61 -8.15
CA ALA A 144 -2.89 -25.76 -7.39
C ALA A 144 -1.46 -26.12 -7.81
N PRO A 145 -0.49 -26.32 -6.86
CA PRO A 145 0.88 -26.61 -7.20
C PRO A 145 1.13 -28.05 -7.66
N TRP A 146 0.16 -28.94 -7.50
CA TRP A 146 0.31 -30.37 -7.78
C TRP A 146 -0.07 -30.79 -9.19
N ARG A 147 -0.45 -29.88 -10.04
CA ARG A 147 -0.74 -30.09 -11.46
C ARG A 147 -0.24 -28.93 -12.32
N GLU A 148 0.04 -29.24 -13.57
CA GLU A 148 0.29 -28.20 -14.57
C GLU A 148 -0.98 -27.36 -14.82
N PRO A 149 -0.82 -26.04 -15.05
CA PRO A 149 -1.94 -25.22 -15.48
C PRO A 149 -2.40 -25.63 -16.87
N THR A 150 -3.70 -25.61 -17.09
CA THR A 150 -4.29 -25.73 -18.42
C THR A 150 -4.40 -24.34 -19.09
N GLU A 151 -4.58 -24.30 -20.41
CA GLU A 151 -4.86 -23.04 -21.14
C GLU A 151 -6.06 -22.29 -20.56
N ALA A 152 -7.10 -23.03 -20.12
CA ALA A 152 -8.28 -22.46 -19.49
C ALA A 152 -7.95 -21.85 -18.13
N ASP A 153 -7.05 -22.45 -17.34
CA ASP A 153 -6.57 -21.89 -16.07
C ASP A 153 -5.81 -20.59 -16.30
N GLU A 154 -4.90 -20.55 -17.29
CA GLU A 154 -4.13 -19.38 -17.64
C GLU A 154 -5.02 -18.24 -18.14
N ALA A 155 -6.00 -18.57 -19.00
CA ALA A 155 -6.97 -17.59 -19.48
C ALA A 155 -7.79 -16.99 -18.33
N LYS A 156 -8.24 -17.84 -17.39
CA LYS A 156 -9.03 -17.38 -16.22
C LYS A 156 -8.19 -16.53 -15.27
N GLU A 157 -6.94 -16.90 -15.05
CA GLU A 157 -6.02 -16.13 -14.21
C GLU A 157 -5.71 -14.76 -14.82
N ARG A 158 -5.46 -14.72 -16.13
CA ARG A 158 -5.26 -13.47 -16.86
C ARG A 158 -6.49 -12.55 -16.77
N GLU A 159 -7.68 -13.09 -16.94
CA GLU A 159 -8.94 -12.34 -16.76
C GLU A 159 -9.02 -11.67 -15.38
N LEU A 160 -8.66 -12.40 -14.30
CA LEU A 160 -8.68 -11.88 -12.94
C LEU A 160 -7.62 -10.79 -12.73
N VAL A 161 -6.39 -11.02 -13.19
CA VAL A 161 -5.29 -10.04 -13.14
C VAL A 161 -5.67 -8.76 -13.87
N ASP A 162 -6.20 -8.88 -15.08
CA ASP A 162 -6.63 -7.75 -15.90
C ASP A 162 -7.80 -6.98 -15.26
N ALA A 163 -8.73 -7.68 -14.62
CA ALA A 163 -9.83 -7.04 -13.92
C ALA A 163 -9.34 -6.18 -12.74
N ILE A 164 -8.41 -6.70 -11.93
CA ILE A 164 -7.79 -5.95 -10.82
C ILE A 164 -6.95 -4.79 -11.37
N PHE A 165 -6.18 -5.03 -12.43
CA PHE A 165 -5.34 -4.01 -13.06
C PHE A 165 -6.17 -2.82 -13.57
N ARG A 166 -7.29 -3.07 -14.26
CA ARG A 166 -8.20 -2.00 -14.70
C ARG A 166 -8.69 -1.12 -13.55
N ARG A 167 -8.96 -1.69 -12.37
CA ARG A 167 -9.35 -0.92 -11.18
C ARG A 167 -8.23 -0.02 -10.69
N PHE A 168 -7.01 -0.53 -10.66
CA PHE A 168 -5.84 0.25 -10.28
C PHE A 168 -5.58 1.40 -11.28
N VAL A 169 -5.57 1.09 -12.57
CA VAL A 169 -5.40 2.10 -13.65
C VAL A 169 -6.48 3.19 -13.56
N SER A 170 -7.74 2.81 -13.31
CA SER A 170 -8.83 3.77 -13.14
C SER A 170 -8.59 4.72 -11.96
N ALA A 171 -8.10 4.21 -10.83
CA ALA A 171 -7.76 5.03 -9.67
C ALA A 171 -6.61 6.00 -9.96
N VAL A 172 -5.55 5.53 -10.62
CA VAL A 172 -4.42 6.37 -11.05
C VAL A 172 -4.89 7.47 -12.01
N ARG A 173 -5.65 7.10 -13.05
CA ARG A 173 -6.22 8.05 -14.01
C ARG A 173 -7.01 9.16 -13.33
N MET A 174 -7.91 8.79 -12.42
CA MET A 174 -8.75 9.76 -11.70
C MET A 174 -7.94 10.65 -10.75
N ALA A 175 -6.96 10.07 -10.06
CA ALA A 175 -6.16 10.80 -9.09
C ALA A 175 -5.14 11.74 -9.73
N ARG A 176 -4.61 11.37 -10.91
CA ARG A 176 -3.50 12.08 -11.56
C ARG A 176 -3.92 12.87 -12.80
N GLY A 177 -5.16 12.74 -13.27
CA GLY A 177 -5.65 13.43 -14.46
C GLY A 177 -4.89 13.07 -15.74
N LEU A 178 -4.34 11.84 -15.81
CA LEU A 178 -3.54 11.39 -16.95
C LEU A 178 -4.44 11.01 -18.15
N ASP A 179 -4.03 11.42 -19.32
CA ASP A 179 -4.60 10.95 -20.60
C ASP A 179 -4.15 9.52 -20.93
N ASP A 180 -4.58 8.99 -22.06
CA ASP A 180 -4.26 7.61 -22.46
C ASP A 180 -2.76 7.39 -22.65
N ASN A 181 -2.04 8.37 -23.20
CA ASN A 181 -0.59 8.29 -23.37
C ASN A 181 0.14 8.32 -22.03
N GLY A 182 -0.28 9.21 -21.12
CA GLY A 182 0.25 9.27 -19.75
C GLY A 182 0.02 7.96 -18.99
N ILE A 183 -1.18 7.40 -19.10
CA ILE A 183 -1.50 6.10 -18.49
C ILE A 183 -0.63 4.98 -19.09
N ALA A 184 -0.56 4.87 -20.42
CA ALA A 184 0.26 3.84 -21.07
C ALA A 184 1.73 3.91 -20.61
N ARG A 185 2.27 5.12 -20.44
CA ARG A 185 3.64 5.34 -20.00
C ARG A 185 3.90 4.87 -18.55
N VAL A 186 2.93 5.02 -17.64
CA VAL A 186 3.14 4.77 -16.23
C VAL A 186 2.60 3.43 -15.71
N THR A 187 1.91 2.66 -16.57
CA THR A 187 1.29 1.38 -16.20
C THR A 187 2.04 0.15 -16.71
N THR A 188 3.34 0.28 -16.86
CA THR A 188 4.24 -0.78 -17.33
C THR A 188 4.74 -1.71 -16.20
N GLY A 189 4.42 -1.37 -14.94
CA GLY A 189 4.97 -2.05 -13.77
C GLY A 189 6.32 -1.51 -13.32
N GLU A 190 6.88 -0.51 -14.01
CA GLU A 190 8.14 0.14 -13.65
C GLU A 190 8.02 0.96 -12.36
N VAL A 191 9.18 1.26 -11.78
CA VAL A 191 9.33 2.17 -10.65
C VAL A 191 10.21 3.34 -11.04
N TRP A 192 9.95 4.49 -10.41
CA TRP A 192 10.67 5.73 -10.62
C TRP A 192 11.12 6.31 -9.29
N LEU A 193 12.18 7.09 -9.33
CA LEU A 193 12.54 7.93 -8.19
C LEU A 193 11.55 9.09 -8.04
N GLY A 194 11.39 9.59 -6.81
CA GLY A 194 10.46 10.68 -6.50
C GLY A 194 10.59 11.88 -7.45
N GLY A 195 11.83 12.28 -7.77
CA GLY A 195 12.08 13.36 -8.74
C GLY A 195 11.51 13.08 -10.13
N GLN A 196 11.71 11.86 -10.65
CA GLN A 196 11.15 11.43 -11.94
C GLN A 196 9.62 11.30 -11.88
N ALA A 197 9.09 10.91 -10.73
CA ALA A 197 7.65 10.77 -10.52
C ALA A 197 6.89 12.10 -10.61
N VAL A 198 7.55 13.24 -10.33
CA VAL A 198 7.00 14.59 -10.56
C VAL A 198 6.77 14.83 -12.05
N ASP A 199 7.79 14.56 -12.89
CA ASP A 199 7.72 14.76 -14.34
C ASP A 199 6.64 13.87 -14.99
N LEU A 200 6.43 12.68 -14.43
CA LEU A 200 5.39 11.74 -14.84
C LEU A 200 4.01 12.06 -14.25
N LYS A 201 3.90 13.13 -13.45
CA LYS A 201 2.69 13.51 -12.72
C LYS A 201 2.18 12.43 -11.76
N LEU A 202 3.03 11.51 -11.33
CA LEU A 202 2.68 10.49 -10.33
C LEU A 202 2.61 11.05 -8.92
N VAL A 203 3.37 12.13 -8.65
CA VAL A 203 3.32 12.87 -7.39
C VAL A 203 3.13 14.37 -7.66
N ASP A 204 2.65 15.10 -6.68
CA ASP A 204 2.37 16.54 -6.79
C ASP A 204 3.60 17.40 -6.47
N GLY A 205 4.63 16.82 -5.84
CA GLY A 205 5.85 17.52 -5.49
C GLY A 205 6.79 16.70 -4.61
N ILE A 206 7.92 17.32 -4.32
CA ILE A 206 8.96 16.76 -3.46
C ILE A 206 8.83 17.31 -2.05
N SER A 207 9.06 16.45 -1.06
CA SER A 207 9.23 16.83 0.35
C SER A 207 10.39 16.05 0.95
N GLU A 208 11.44 16.76 1.34
CA GLU A 208 12.68 16.14 1.83
C GLU A 208 12.60 15.74 3.31
N HIS A 209 11.60 16.20 4.05
CA HIS A 209 11.39 15.87 5.45
C HIS A 209 9.91 15.95 5.85
N GLU A 210 9.58 15.31 6.97
CA GLU A 210 8.19 15.22 7.48
C GLU A 210 7.57 16.60 7.71
N GLU A 211 8.37 17.56 8.18
CA GLU A 211 7.93 18.93 8.49
C GLU A 211 7.40 19.63 7.24
N ALA A 212 8.13 19.58 6.12
CA ALA A 212 7.68 20.16 4.86
C ALA A 212 6.39 19.50 4.34
N ALA A 213 6.22 18.18 4.55
CA ALA A 213 4.95 17.51 4.23
C ALA A 213 3.81 17.98 5.16
N LEU A 214 4.10 18.23 6.44
CA LEU A 214 3.12 18.76 7.40
C LEU A 214 2.72 20.20 7.09
N GLU A 215 3.62 21.03 6.59
CA GLU A 215 3.30 22.39 6.11
C GLU A 215 2.25 22.35 4.99
N VAL A 216 2.43 21.47 4.00
CA VAL A 216 1.44 21.27 2.94
C VAL A 216 0.09 20.80 3.50
N VAL A 217 0.09 19.90 4.50
CA VAL A 217 -1.15 19.46 5.18
C VAL A 217 -1.81 20.62 5.91
N GLN A 218 -1.01 21.44 6.60
CA GLN A 218 -1.45 22.61 7.35
C GLN A 218 -2.13 23.64 6.44
N ASP A 219 -1.49 23.95 5.32
CA ASP A 219 -2.00 24.91 4.33
C ASP A 219 -3.31 24.44 3.73
N LEU A 220 -3.39 23.17 3.32
CA LEU A 220 -4.62 22.58 2.80
C LEU A 220 -5.78 22.58 3.81
N ALA A 221 -5.46 22.52 5.10
CA ALA A 221 -6.45 22.53 6.18
C ALA A 221 -6.76 23.93 6.71
N GLY A 222 -6.08 24.98 6.26
CA GLY A 222 -6.21 26.36 6.75
C GLY A 222 -5.92 26.49 8.24
N LEU A 223 -4.88 25.79 8.73
CA LEU A 223 -4.50 25.79 10.14
C LEU A 223 -3.39 26.81 10.39
N PRO A 224 -3.50 27.69 11.42
CA PRO A 224 -2.46 28.65 11.75
C PRO A 224 -1.21 27.99 12.33
N HIS A 225 -1.40 26.86 13.02
CA HIS A 225 -0.33 26.03 13.58
C HIS A 225 -0.73 24.56 13.50
N HIS A 226 0.24 23.66 13.43
CA HIS A 226 -0.04 22.22 13.44
C HIS A 226 0.40 21.56 14.75
N HIS A 227 -0.58 20.97 15.43
CA HIS A 227 -0.30 20.00 16.48
C HIS A 227 -0.50 18.61 15.91
N THR A 228 0.52 17.77 15.94
CA THR A 228 0.47 16.44 15.38
C THR A 228 0.13 15.38 16.42
N VAL A 229 -0.58 14.34 15.98
CA VAL A 229 -0.79 13.11 16.75
C VAL A 229 -0.51 11.93 15.85
N ARG A 230 0.50 11.14 16.18
CA ARG A 230 0.80 9.92 15.48
C ARG A 230 -0.16 8.82 15.92
N LEU A 231 -1.01 8.39 14.97
CA LEU A 231 -1.94 7.28 15.18
C LEU A 231 -1.21 6.00 14.79
N GLY A 232 -0.69 5.27 15.79
CA GLY A 232 0.11 4.09 15.52
C GLY A 232 -0.68 2.80 15.47
N GLN A 233 -0.15 1.80 14.78
CA GLN A 233 -0.45 0.41 15.03
C GLN A 233 -0.12 0.13 16.50
N ARG A 234 -1.10 -0.29 17.29
CA ARG A 234 -0.84 -0.73 18.67
C ARG A 234 0.08 -1.95 18.58
N ARG A 235 1.36 -1.78 18.90
CA ARG A 235 2.24 -2.92 19.12
C ARG A 235 1.59 -3.77 20.22
N THR A 236 1.33 -5.04 19.92
CA THR A 236 0.91 -5.98 20.96
C THR A 236 1.96 -6.00 22.08
N LEU A 237 1.56 -6.29 23.32
CA LEU A 237 2.52 -6.40 24.43
C LEU A 237 3.71 -7.31 24.07
N LEU A 238 3.47 -8.41 23.36
CA LEU A 238 4.50 -9.34 22.88
C LEU A 238 5.51 -8.70 21.90
N GLN A 239 5.05 -7.79 21.01
CA GLN A 239 5.94 -7.03 20.13
C GLN A 239 6.75 -5.96 20.89
N ARG A 240 6.27 -5.50 22.06
CA ARG A 240 7.02 -4.61 22.96
C ARG A 240 8.19 -5.32 23.64
N PHE A 241 8.07 -6.62 23.86
CA PHE A 241 9.11 -7.45 24.50
C PHE A 241 10.04 -8.14 23.50
N GLY A 242 10.01 -7.74 22.22
CA GLY A 242 10.97 -8.23 21.21
C GLY A 242 10.82 -9.71 20.84
N VAL A 243 9.65 -10.31 21.05
CA VAL A 243 9.40 -11.71 20.68
C VAL A 243 9.27 -11.78 19.14
N PRO A 244 10.24 -12.39 18.42
CA PRO A 244 10.14 -12.57 16.99
C PRO A 244 8.96 -13.48 16.65
N GLY A 245 8.10 -13.07 15.71
CA GLY A 245 7.02 -13.92 15.20
C GLY A 245 5.60 -13.58 15.65
N ALA A 246 5.38 -12.65 16.59
CA ALA A 246 4.04 -12.25 17.05
C ALA A 246 3.25 -11.37 16.04
N GLY A 247 3.50 -11.51 14.77
CA GLY A 247 2.84 -10.75 13.70
C GLY A 247 2.89 -11.43 12.34
N MET A 248 3.17 -12.74 12.32
CA MET A 248 3.23 -13.50 11.07
C MET A 248 1.80 -13.75 10.58
N GLY A 249 1.45 -13.16 9.44
CA GLY A 249 0.23 -13.42 8.69
C GLY A 249 0.11 -14.86 8.19
N PRO A 250 -1.00 -15.20 7.52
CA PRO A 250 -1.25 -16.56 7.04
C PRO A 250 -0.14 -17.06 6.09
N PRO A 251 -0.02 -18.38 5.88
CA PRO A 251 1.09 -18.99 5.11
C PRO A 251 1.33 -18.38 3.73
N SER A 252 0.28 -17.86 3.08
CA SER A 252 0.38 -17.19 1.78
C SER A 252 1.22 -15.90 1.77
N GLU A 253 1.35 -15.24 2.92
CA GLU A 253 2.14 -14.00 3.05
C GLU A 253 3.61 -14.28 3.37
N ARG A 254 3.92 -15.49 3.89
CA ARG A 254 5.29 -15.91 4.16
C ARG A 254 6.15 -16.02 2.89
N TRP A 255 5.54 -16.43 1.78
CA TRP A 255 6.22 -16.56 0.48
C TRP A 255 6.65 -15.22 -0.10
N VAL A 256 5.88 -14.15 0.11
CA VAL A 256 6.25 -12.80 -0.34
C VAL A 256 7.43 -12.28 0.47
N ALA A 257 7.42 -12.48 1.79
CA ALA A 257 8.51 -12.07 2.67
C ALA A 257 9.79 -12.89 2.42
N GLU A 258 9.66 -14.18 2.09
CA GLU A 258 10.79 -15.03 1.73
C GLU A 258 11.38 -14.67 0.36
N LEU A 259 10.55 -14.35 -0.64
CA LEU A 259 11.01 -13.85 -1.93
C LEU A 259 11.75 -12.51 -1.81
N GLU A 260 11.30 -11.61 -0.96
CA GLU A 260 12.02 -10.37 -0.67
C GLU A 260 13.37 -10.64 0.03
N GLY A 261 13.42 -11.63 0.93
CA GLY A 261 14.66 -12.10 1.56
C GLY A 261 15.65 -12.68 0.55
N TRP A 262 15.15 -13.44 -0.43
CA TRP A 262 15.96 -14.00 -1.51
C TRP A 262 16.50 -12.93 -2.47
N MET A 263 15.73 -11.93 -2.78
CA MET A 263 16.17 -10.82 -3.64
C MET A 263 17.20 -9.92 -2.96
N ARG A 264 17.25 -9.89 -1.63
CA ARG A 264 18.20 -9.11 -0.83
C ARG A 264 19.45 -9.89 -0.42
N ALA A 265 19.49 -11.20 -0.59
CA ALA A 265 20.66 -12.00 -0.26
C ALA A 265 21.83 -11.66 -1.21
N PRO A 266 23.02 -11.34 -0.69
CA PRO A 266 24.18 -11.10 -1.55
C PRO A 266 24.50 -12.39 -2.30
N ARG A 267 24.59 -12.31 -3.63
CA ARG A 267 25.04 -13.44 -4.47
C ARG A 267 26.43 -13.81 -4.00
N ALA A 268 26.56 -14.96 -3.36
CA ALA A 268 27.86 -15.56 -3.10
C ALA A 268 28.56 -15.73 -4.46
N ARG A 269 29.72 -15.10 -4.61
CA ARG A 269 30.61 -15.31 -5.74
C ARG A 269 31.10 -16.77 -5.66
N MET A 270 30.76 -17.59 -6.64
CA MET A 270 31.55 -18.80 -7.00
C MET A 270 32.66 -18.35 -7.94
#